data_ffb788e60998daa81a538ce2adf1e8cb
#
_entry.id   ffb788e60998daa81a538ce2adf1e8cb
#
_cell.length_a   1.000
_cell.length_b   1.000
_cell.length_c   1.000
_cell.angle_alpha   90.00
_cell.angle_beta   90.00
_cell.angle_gamma   90.00
#
_symmetry.space_group_name_H-M   'P 1'
#
loop_
_entity.id
_entity.type
_entity.pdbx_description
1 polymer ?
#
loop_
_entity_poly.entity_id
_entity_poly.type
_entity_poly.pdbx_seq_one_letter_code
_entity_poly.pdbx_strand_id
1 'polypeptide(L)'
;MTVATQHHRSIPTVWNDRDAAFYSEHLAASNYVERVGGRLLAELGPQQDLLDIGAGSGILGRHLLAPGAQWTAVEPNAYMRGCIQRLAAQAPSVELNLHNSLWQDLGKLDLVPADTLLCANIPVADGQAETFLQQIRPLAKRTLVWNLPAQEGPRTYCLSGFLPAQLHRSDMTPGYQLTLDELSPGAQPNHILFTDWAFSTLFATPEAALMHFREKLGALDGAALGLLERHLQDHLQATPGGWLASAPKRAASLIWQA
;
A
#
# COMPACT_ATOMS: atom_id res chain seq x y z
N MET A 1 16.46 -4.58 33.07
CA MET A 1 16.15 -3.31 32.39
C MET A 1 15.95 -3.62 30.93
N THR A 2 14.69 -3.74 30.52
CA THR A 2 14.32 -4.02 29.13
C THR A 2 14.31 -2.68 28.40
N VAL A 3 15.26 -2.49 27.48
CA VAL A 3 15.28 -1.32 26.61
C VAL A 3 14.09 -1.49 25.66
N ALA A 4 13.04 -0.68 25.85
CA ALA A 4 11.95 -0.55 24.91
C ALA A 4 12.52 0.02 23.62
N THR A 5 12.63 -0.81 22.60
CA THR A 5 12.98 -0.37 21.24
C THR A 5 11.81 0.46 20.72
N GLN A 6 11.97 1.78 20.72
CA GLN A 6 10.99 2.68 20.10
C GLN A 6 10.98 2.39 18.59
N HIS A 7 9.90 1.81 18.12
CA HIS A 7 9.63 1.59 16.70
C HIS A 7 9.14 2.90 16.08
N HIS A 8 10.06 3.70 15.56
CA HIS A 8 9.67 4.90 14.80
C HIS A 8 9.23 4.50 13.38
N ARG A 9 7.95 4.70 13.07
CA ARG A 9 7.53 4.84 11.68
C ARG A 9 8.19 6.10 11.11
N SER A 10 8.88 5.98 9.99
CA SER A 10 9.46 7.15 9.32
C SER A 10 8.37 8.19 9.02
N ILE A 11 8.72 9.47 9.12
CA ILE A 11 7.85 10.58 8.70
C ILE A 11 7.42 10.32 7.26
N PRO A 12 6.13 10.47 6.92
CA PRO A 12 5.64 10.24 5.56
C PRO A 12 6.37 11.16 4.60
N THR A 13 7.27 10.61 3.81
CA THR A 13 7.86 11.31 2.67
C THR A 13 7.04 10.99 1.43
N VAL A 14 6.72 12.01 0.65
CA VAL A 14 6.20 11.79 -0.71
C VAL A 14 7.25 11.00 -1.47
N TRP A 15 6.85 9.90 -2.09
CA TRP A 15 7.75 9.09 -2.91
C TRP A 15 8.35 9.94 -4.03
N ASN A 16 9.63 9.74 -4.31
CA ASN A 16 10.18 10.27 -5.54
C ASN A 16 9.60 9.53 -6.75
N ASP A 17 9.63 10.13 -7.93
CA ASP A 17 9.00 9.57 -9.13
C ASP A 17 9.57 8.20 -9.54
N ARG A 18 10.86 7.93 -9.30
CA ARG A 18 11.49 6.63 -9.59
C ARG A 18 10.91 5.51 -8.72
N ASP A 19 10.80 5.73 -7.41
CA ASP A 19 10.24 4.75 -6.49
C ASP A 19 8.73 4.58 -6.70
N ALA A 20 8.03 5.66 -7.03
CA ALA A 20 6.62 5.67 -7.40
C ALA A 20 6.35 4.85 -8.68
N ALA A 21 7.18 5.03 -9.70
CA ALA A 21 7.10 4.28 -10.95
C ALA A 21 7.35 2.78 -10.70
N PHE A 22 8.45 2.46 -10.01
CA PHE A 22 8.78 1.07 -9.66
C PHE A 22 7.61 0.40 -8.92
N TYR A 23 7.11 1.04 -7.86
CA TYR A 23 6.00 0.49 -7.09
C TYR A 23 4.74 0.29 -7.93
N SER A 24 4.35 1.32 -8.68
CA SER A 24 3.13 1.30 -9.50
C SER A 24 3.16 0.20 -10.57
N GLU A 25 4.26 0.09 -11.30
CA GLU A 25 4.43 -0.90 -12.38
C GLU A 25 4.38 -2.34 -11.83
N HIS A 26 5.10 -2.61 -10.73
CA HIS A 26 5.16 -3.95 -10.16
C HIS A 26 3.91 -4.30 -9.35
N LEU A 27 3.25 -3.31 -8.74
CA LEU A 27 1.95 -3.54 -8.10
C LEU A 27 0.88 -3.91 -9.14
N ALA A 28 0.88 -3.24 -10.30
CA ALA A 28 -0.03 -3.54 -11.39
C ALA A 28 0.23 -4.94 -11.99
N ALA A 29 1.49 -5.40 -12.00
CA ALA A 29 1.87 -6.74 -12.44
C ALA A 29 1.69 -7.83 -11.36
N SER A 30 1.42 -7.45 -10.11
CA SER A 30 1.17 -8.38 -9.00
C SER A 30 -0.30 -8.83 -8.99
N ASN A 31 -0.63 -9.78 -8.11
CA ASN A 31 -2.02 -10.21 -7.91
C ASN A 31 -2.79 -9.36 -6.87
N TYR A 32 -2.28 -8.15 -6.53
CA TYR A 32 -2.88 -7.29 -5.50
C TYR A 32 -4.34 -6.92 -5.81
N VAL A 33 -4.60 -6.42 -7.01
CA VAL A 33 -5.95 -6.01 -7.41
C VAL A 33 -6.90 -7.20 -7.49
N GLU A 34 -6.44 -8.34 -8.04
CA GLU A 34 -7.23 -9.56 -8.09
C GLU A 34 -7.61 -10.05 -6.68
N ARG A 35 -6.65 -10.11 -5.77
CA ARG A 35 -6.85 -10.67 -4.43
C ARG A 35 -7.51 -9.67 -3.48
N VAL A 36 -6.88 -8.51 -3.26
CA VAL A 36 -7.37 -7.50 -2.31
C VAL A 36 -8.56 -6.74 -2.89
N GLY A 37 -8.46 -6.29 -4.13
CA GLY A 37 -9.57 -5.61 -4.81
C GLY A 37 -10.77 -6.52 -5.00
N GLY A 38 -10.56 -7.76 -5.45
CA GLY A 38 -11.64 -8.75 -5.60
C GLY A 38 -12.31 -9.09 -4.27
N ARG A 39 -11.54 -9.18 -3.15
CA ARG A 39 -12.12 -9.40 -1.81
C ARG A 39 -12.95 -8.21 -1.34
N LEU A 40 -12.47 -6.98 -1.54
CA LEU A 40 -13.21 -5.76 -1.22
C LEU A 40 -14.47 -5.62 -2.09
N LEU A 41 -14.37 -5.92 -3.38
CA LEU A 41 -15.51 -5.87 -4.29
C LEU A 41 -16.60 -6.90 -3.90
N ALA A 42 -16.20 -8.09 -3.47
CA ALA A 42 -17.13 -9.10 -2.98
C ALA A 42 -17.83 -8.69 -1.68
N GLU A 43 -17.14 -7.93 -0.82
CA GLU A 43 -17.68 -7.46 0.46
C GLU A 43 -18.60 -6.25 0.32
N LEU A 44 -18.19 -5.28 -0.51
CA LEU A 44 -18.81 -3.95 -0.57
C LEU A 44 -19.71 -3.76 -1.79
N GLY A 45 -19.56 -4.61 -2.80
CA GLY A 45 -20.14 -4.40 -4.12
C GLY A 45 -19.43 -3.28 -4.92
N PRO A 46 -19.86 -3.03 -6.17
CA PRO A 46 -19.34 -1.95 -6.99
C PRO A 46 -19.73 -0.58 -6.42
N GLN A 47 -18.79 0.37 -6.38
CA GLN A 47 -18.97 1.68 -5.77
C GLN A 47 -19.39 2.73 -6.80
N GLN A 48 -20.44 3.49 -6.49
CA GLN A 48 -20.94 4.59 -7.32
C GLN A 48 -20.35 5.95 -6.94
N ASP A 49 -19.94 6.12 -5.68
CA ASP A 49 -19.36 7.35 -5.15
C ASP A 49 -18.19 6.98 -4.23
N LEU A 50 -16.97 7.20 -4.71
CA LEU A 50 -15.73 6.80 -4.02
C LEU A 50 -14.81 8.00 -3.80
N LEU A 51 -14.41 8.21 -2.55
CA LEU A 51 -13.30 9.07 -2.16
C LEU A 51 -12.07 8.21 -1.83
N ASP A 52 -11.00 8.35 -2.62
CA ASP A 52 -9.77 7.55 -2.53
C ASP A 52 -8.62 8.44 -2.06
N ILE A 53 -8.28 8.35 -0.76
CA ILE A 53 -7.27 9.20 -0.13
C ILE A 53 -5.93 8.48 -0.14
N GLY A 54 -4.89 9.16 -0.67
CA GLY A 54 -3.59 8.55 -0.95
C GLY A 54 -3.73 7.48 -2.02
N ALA A 55 -4.45 7.80 -3.09
CA ALA A 55 -4.88 6.86 -4.11
C ALA A 55 -3.73 6.13 -4.83
N GLY A 56 -2.49 6.61 -4.71
CA GLY A 56 -1.33 6.03 -5.38
C GLY A 56 -1.55 6.01 -6.89
N SER A 57 -1.29 4.88 -7.53
CA SER A 57 -1.57 4.71 -8.97
C SER A 57 -3.06 4.57 -9.32
N GLY A 58 -3.95 4.50 -8.31
CA GLY A 58 -5.39 4.42 -8.47
C GLY A 58 -5.94 3.04 -8.84
N ILE A 59 -5.10 2.01 -8.95
CA ILE A 59 -5.53 0.68 -9.44
C ILE A 59 -6.56 0.02 -8.52
N LEU A 60 -6.45 0.19 -7.21
CA LEU A 60 -7.42 -0.37 -6.27
C LEU A 60 -8.75 0.38 -6.32
N GLY A 61 -8.71 1.72 -6.19
CA GLY A 61 -9.91 2.56 -6.30
C GLY A 61 -10.64 2.31 -7.62
N ARG A 62 -9.93 2.34 -8.75
CA ARG A 62 -10.51 2.07 -10.07
C ARG A 62 -11.17 0.69 -10.17
N HIS A 63 -10.60 -0.32 -9.54
CA HIS A 63 -11.16 -1.70 -9.54
C HIS A 63 -12.52 -1.78 -8.81
N LEU A 64 -12.73 -0.94 -7.81
CA LEU A 64 -13.97 -0.94 -7.02
C LEU A 64 -15.11 -0.15 -7.69
N LEU A 65 -14.83 0.69 -8.69
CA LEU A 65 -15.81 1.57 -9.29
C LEU A 65 -16.79 0.83 -10.21
N ALA A 66 -18.06 1.17 -10.06
CA ALA A 66 -19.10 0.82 -11.03
C ALA A 66 -19.01 1.68 -12.31
N PRO A 67 -19.63 1.26 -13.42
CA PRO A 67 -19.83 2.14 -14.58
C PRO A 67 -20.62 3.40 -14.20
N GLY A 68 -20.17 4.58 -14.64
CA GLY A 68 -20.82 5.85 -14.33
C GLY A 68 -20.57 6.40 -12.93
N ALA A 69 -19.60 5.83 -12.21
CA ALA A 69 -19.27 6.25 -10.86
C ALA A 69 -18.56 7.60 -10.80
N GLN A 70 -18.71 8.29 -9.66
CA GLN A 70 -17.89 9.43 -9.27
C GLN A 70 -16.66 8.95 -8.50
N TRP A 71 -15.49 9.37 -8.92
CA TRP A 71 -14.22 9.05 -8.31
C TRP A 71 -13.48 10.32 -7.90
N THR A 72 -13.49 10.65 -6.62
CA THR A 72 -12.63 11.70 -6.08
C THR A 72 -11.36 11.05 -5.56
N ALA A 73 -10.21 11.40 -6.14
CA ALA A 73 -8.91 10.88 -5.75
C ALA A 73 -8.00 11.99 -5.21
N VAL A 74 -7.33 11.71 -4.09
CA VAL A 74 -6.35 12.61 -3.47
C VAL A 74 -4.99 11.94 -3.48
N GLU A 75 -4.02 12.51 -4.21
CA GLU A 75 -2.68 11.92 -4.36
C GLU A 75 -1.62 13.02 -4.57
N PRO A 76 -0.59 13.14 -3.71
CA PRO A 76 0.42 14.19 -3.82
C PRO A 76 1.48 13.93 -4.90
N ASN A 77 1.76 12.66 -5.27
CA ASN A 77 2.81 12.35 -6.22
C ASN A 77 2.36 12.57 -7.67
N ALA A 78 3.14 13.32 -8.47
CA ALA A 78 2.78 13.67 -9.83
C ALA A 78 2.72 12.46 -10.79
N TYR A 79 3.66 11.52 -10.67
CA TYR A 79 3.67 10.30 -11.47
C TYR A 79 2.41 9.46 -11.21
N MET A 80 2.06 9.27 -9.94
CA MET A 80 0.88 8.52 -9.51
C MET A 80 -0.41 9.17 -10.02
N ARG A 81 -0.55 10.52 -9.93
CA ARG A 81 -1.69 11.22 -10.52
C ARG A 81 -1.80 10.99 -12.03
N GLY A 82 -0.67 10.95 -12.74
CA GLY A 82 -0.65 10.59 -14.16
C GLY A 82 -1.16 9.16 -14.42
N CYS A 83 -0.91 8.21 -13.51
CA CYS A 83 -1.48 6.86 -13.58
C CYS A 83 -3.00 6.89 -13.42
N ILE A 84 -3.51 7.62 -12.41
CA ILE A 84 -4.96 7.79 -12.16
C ILE A 84 -5.66 8.37 -13.41
N GLN A 85 -5.11 9.42 -13.99
CA GLN A 85 -5.66 10.04 -15.20
C GLN A 85 -5.73 9.06 -16.37
N ARG A 86 -4.69 8.23 -16.58
CA ARG A 86 -4.71 7.20 -17.63
C ARG A 86 -5.76 6.13 -17.36
N LEU A 87 -5.96 5.71 -16.12
CA LEU A 87 -7.01 4.75 -15.76
C LEU A 87 -8.41 5.32 -15.97
N ALA A 88 -8.63 6.58 -15.61
CA ALA A 88 -9.91 7.27 -15.86
C ALA A 88 -10.19 7.42 -17.36
N ALA A 89 -9.18 7.76 -18.17
CA ALA A 89 -9.33 7.85 -19.62
C ALA A 89 -9.73 6.52 -20.28
N GLN A 90 -9.37 5.38 -19.70
CA GLN A 90 -9.80 4.04 -20.15
C GLN A 90 -11.23 3.69 -19.74
N ALA A 91 -11.87 4.53 -18.92
CA ALA A 91 -13.23 4.33 -18.44
C ALA A 91 -14.02 5.66 -18.53
N PRO A 92 -14.38 6.10 -19.73
CA PRO A 92 -14.93 7.43 -19.97
C PRO A 92 -16.28 7.70 -19.30
N SER A 93 -16.94 6.68 -18.78
CA SER A 93 -18.16 6.85 -17.98
C SER A 93 -17.88 7.23 -16.52
N VAL A 94 -16.63 7.11 -16.04
CA VAL A 94 -16.25 7.48 -14.66
C VAL A 94 -15.90 8.97 -14.62
N GLU A 95 -16.53 9.69 -13.69
CA GLU A 95 -16.25 11.10 -13.45
C GLU A 95 -15.12 11.22 -12.44
N LEU A 96 -13.92 11.64 -12.89
CA LEU A 96 -12.74 11.81 -12.04
C LEU A 96 -12.63 13.25 -11.54
N ASN A 97 -12.55 13.40 -10.20
CA ASN A 97 -12.10 14.60 -9.52
C ASN A 97 -10.76 14.33 -8.83
N LEU A 98 -9.65 14.93 -9.29
CA LEU A 98 -8.30 14.62 -8.86
C LEU A 98 -7.64 15.80 -8.15
N HIS A 99 -7.26 15.59 -6.88
CA HIS A 99 -6.62 16.58 -6.03
C HIS A 99 -5.13 16.27 -5.80
N ASN A 100 -4.30 17.30 -5.90
CA ASN A 100 -2.89 17.26 -5.51
C ASN A 100 -2.75 17.70 -4.05
N SER A 101 -2.81 16.77 -3.12
CA SER A 101 -2.72 17.09 -1.70
C SER A 101 -2.19 15.92 -0.87
N LEU A 102 -1.54 16.23 0.23
CA LEU A 102 -1.28 15.30 1.32
C LEU A 102 -2.55 15.10 2.15
N TRP A 103 -2.66 13.96 2.84
CA TRP A 103 -3.80 13.71 3.73
C TRP A 103 -3.83 14.71 4.91
N GLN A 104 -2.69 15.22 5.34
CA GLN A 104 -2.58 16.24 6.39
C GLN A 104 -3.24 17.57 6.00
N ASP A 105 -3.38 17.80 4.72
CA ASP A 105 -3.93 19.04 4.14
C ASP A 105 -5.39 18.90 3.65
N LEU A 106 -6.06 17.78 3.95
CA LEU A 106 -7.46 17.54 3.51
C LEU A 106 -8.42 18.66 3.93
N GLY A 107 -8.21 19.24 5.12
CA GLY A 107 -9.03 20.37 5.60
C GLY A 107 -8.90 21.66 4.78
N LYS A 108 -7.95 21.74 3.85
CA LYS A 108 -7.78 22.86 2.91
C LYS A 108 -8.51 22.63 1.59
N LEU A 109 -9.03 21.41 1.39
CA LEU A 109 -9.78 21.01 0.19
C LEU A 109 -11.28 21.09 0.48
N ASP A 110 -12.04 21.51 -0.51
CA ASP A 110 -13.50 21.46 -0.46
C ASP A 110 -13.99 20.08 -0.90
N LEU A 111 -13.72 19.07 -0.06
CA LEU A 111 -14.10 17.68 -0.33
C LEU A 111 -15.55 17.43 0.07
N VAL A 112 -16.32 16.90 -0.85
CA VAL A 112 -17.66 16.40 -0.56
C VAL A 112 -17.54 14.98 0.00
N PRO A 113 -18.19 14.65 1.13
CA PRO A 113 -18.23 13.29 1.63
C PRO A 113 -18.78 12.31 0.59
N ALA A 114 -18.15 11.15 0.43
CA ALA A 114 -18.54 10.09 -0.48
C ALA A 114 -19.26 8.95 0.25
N ASP A 115 -20.00 8.13 -0.48
CA ASP A 115 -20.63 6.94 0.09
C ASP A 115 -19.60 5.97 0.66
N THR A 116 -18.49 5.79 -0.06
CA THR A 116 -17.35 5.01 0.40
C THR A 116 -16.07 5.82 0.37
N LEU A 117 -15.30 5.75 1.46
CA LEU A 117 -13.95 6.28 1.55
C LEU A 117 -12.96 5.13 1.61
N LEU A 118 -11.96 5.17 0.75
CA LEU A 118 -10.85 4.23 0.68
C LEU A 118 -9.54 4.92 1.06
N CYS A 119 -8.75 4.27 1.90
CA CYS A 119 -7.35 4.59 2.15
C CYS A 119 -6.55 3.29 2.05
N ALA A 120 -5.56 3.21 1.17
CA ALA A 120 -4.77 1.99 1.01
C ALA A 120 -3.27 2.27 1.15
N ASN A 121 -2.64 1.62 2.14
CA ASN A 121 -1.20 1.71 2.40
C ASN A 121 -0.67 3.15 2.58
N ILE A 122 -1.49 4.05 3.05
CA ILE A 122 -1.08 5.43 3.37
C ILE A 122 -0.09 5.38 4.54
N PRO A 123 1.06 6.07 4.43
CA PRO A 123 1.96 6.22 5.54
C PRO A 123 1.38 7.18 6.58
N VAL A 124 1.05 6.63 7.76
CA VAL A 124 0.65 7.39 8.94
C VAL A 124 1.74 7.23 9.99
N ALA A 125 2.23 8.32 10.55
CA ALA A 125 3.29 8.30 11.56
C ALA A 125 2.80 7.65 12.87
N ASP A 126 3.73 7.18 13.70
CA ASP A 126 3.41 6.62 15.01
C ASP A 126 2.67 7.63 15.87
N GLY A 127 1.65 7.18 16.58
CA GLY A 127 0.78 8.01 17.43
C GLY A 127 -0.22 8.88 16.67
N GLN A 128 -0.35 8.71 15.35
CA GLN A 128 -1.26 9.53 14.53
C GLN A 128 -2.44 8.76 13.93
N ALA A 129 -2.60 7.49 14.21
CA ALA A 129 -3.66 6.69 13.61
C ALA A 129 -5.06 7.21 13.97
N GLU A 130 -5.29 7.55 15.23
CA GLU A 130 -6.59 8.09 15.65
C GLU A 130 -6.84 9.49 15.08
N THR A 131 -5.83 10.36 15.05
CA THR A 131 -5.94 11.69 14.43
C THR A 131 -6.27 11.57 12.94
N PHE A 132 -5.60 10.68 12.22
CA PHE A 132 -5.90 10.39 10.81
C PHE A 132 -7.34 9.91 10.64
N LEU A 133 -7.77 8.93 11.45
CA LEU A 133 -9.14 8.40 11.37
C LEU A 133 -10.18 9.48 11.67
N GLN A 134 -9.97 10.34 12.70
CA GLN A 134 -10.87 11.45 13.01
C GLN A 134 -10.98 12.45 11.86
N GLN A 135 -9.91 12.68 11.12
CA GLN A 135 -9.90 13.60 9.98
C GLN A 135 -10.67 13.05 8.77
N ILE A 136 -10.56 11.74 8.51
CA ILE A 136 -11.15 11.13 7.30
C ILE A 136 -12.57 10.59 7.52
N ARG A 137 -12.91 10.16 8.75
CA ARG A 137 -14.23 9.56 9.05
C ARG A 137 -15.43 10.43 8.67
N PRO A 138 -15.42 11.77 8.87
CA PRO A 138 -16.52 12.64 8.45
C PRO A 138 -16.72 12.70 6.93
N LEU A 139 -15.73 12.28 6.15
CA LEU A 139 -15.78 12.24 4.68
C LEU A 139 -16.39 10.95 4.12
N ALA A 140 -16.70 9.97 4.98
CA ALA A 140 -17.37 8.72 4.61
C ALA A 140 -18.84 8.77 5.08
N LYS A 141 -19.80 8.72 4.15
CA LYS A 141 -21.24 8.71 4.47
C LYS A 141 -21.72 7.34 4.98
N ARG A 142 -21.18 6.25 4.44
CA ARG A 142 -21.64 4.87 4.72
C ARG A 142 -20.52 3.94 5.12
N THR A 143 -19.42 3.91 4.36
CA THR A 143 -18.33 2.95 4.54
C THR A 143 -16.99 3.63 4.48
N LEU A 144 -16.12 3.34 5.46
CA LEU A 144 -14.72 3.69 5.45
C LEU A 144 -13.90 2.40 5.40
N VAL A 145 -12.95 2.33 4.49
CA VAL A 145 -12.00 1.23 4.35
C VAL A 145 -10.59 1.76 4.51
N TRP A 146 -9.86 1.26 5.51
CA TRP A 146 -8.43 1.52 5.66
C TRP A 146 -7.66 0.22 5.48
N ASN A 147 -7.02 0.06 4.32
CA ASN A 147 -6.24 -1.12 3.98
C ASN A 147 -4.79 -0.93 4.42
N LEU A 148 -4.26 -1.88 5.19
CA LEU A 148 -2.95 -1.81 5.84
C LEU A 148 -2.17 -3.12 5.64
N PRO A 149 -0.82 -3.07 5.69
CA PRO A 149 0.00 -4.27 5.73
C PRO A 149 -0.30 -5.10 6.98
N ALA A 150 -0.53 -6.41 6.80
CA ALA A 150 -0.83 -7.35 7.87
C ALA A 150 0.12 -8.56 7.91
N GLN A 151 1.10 -8.64 7.01
CA GLN A 151 2.14 -9.66 7.12
C GLN A 151 3.03 -9.39 8.33
N GLU A 152 3.44 -10.46 8.99
CA GLU A 152 4.57 -10.45 9.90
C GLU A 152 5.85 -10.23 9.11
N GLY A 153 6.78 -9.47 9.69
CA GLY A 153 8.09 -9.25 9.08
C GLY A 153 8.28 -7.86 8.50
N PRO A 154 9.37 -7.68 7.75
CA PRO A 154 9.88 -6.37 7.41
C PRO A 154 8.93 -5.60 6.47
N ARG A 155 8.79 -4.31 6.78
CA ARG A 155 7.94 -3.35 6.04
C ARG A 155 8.75 -2.28 5.32
N THR A 156 10.06 -2.48 5.22
CA THR A 156 11.01 -1.46 4.73
C THR A 156 10.83 -1.15 3.25
N TYR A 157 10.42 -2.13 2.44
CA TYR A 157 10.10 -1.95 1.01
C TYR A 157 9.33 -3.17 0.47
N CYS A 158 8.84 -3.07 -0.76
CA CYS A 158 7.86 -4.01 -1.30
C CYS A 158 8.35 -5.46 -1.36
N LEU A 159 9.62 -5.70 -1.72
CA LEU A 159 10.22 -7.03 -1.80
C LEU A 159 10.89 -7.50 -0.52
N SER A 160 10.79 -6.76 0.58
CA SER A 160 11.50 -7.13 1.82
C SER A 160 11.17 -8.55 2.29
N GLY A 161 9.94 -9.01 2.17
CA GLY A 161 9.54 -10.37 2.53
C GLY A 161 10.07 -11.49 1.64
N PHE A 162 10.72 -11.16 0.52
CA PHE A 162 11.44 -12.13 -0.32
C PHE A 162 12.79 -12.51 0.28
N LEU A 163 13.42 -11.61 1.04
CA LEU A 163 14.77 -11.79 1.56
C LEU A 163 14.80 -12.63 2.85
N PRO A 164 15.93 -13.26 3.19
CA PRO A 164 16.08 -14.00 4.43
C PRO A 164 16.04 -13.06 5.64
N ALA A 165 15.46 -13.54 6.75
CA ALA A 165 15.23 -12.76 7.97
C ALA A 165 16.51 -12.07 8.51
N GLN A 166 17.69 -12.68 8.32
CA GLN A 166 18.98 -12.16 8.77
C GLN A 166 19.37 -10.83 8.08
N LEU A 167 18.80 -10.52 6.93
CA LEU A 167 19.02 -9.26 6.19
C LEU A 167 18.03 -8.17 6.57
N HIS A 168 17.11 -8.45 7.47
CA HIS A 168 16.09 -7.51 7.90
C HIS A 168 16.37 -6.93 9.28
N ARG A 169 15.87 -5.71 9.50
CA ARG A 169 15.69 -5.19 10.84
C ARG A 169 14.47 -5.84 11.49
N SER A 170 14.54 -6.10 12.77
CA SER A 170 13.62 -6.97 13.53
C SER A 170 12.28 -6.33 13.91
N ASP A 171 11.68 -5.49 13.09
CA ASP A 171 10.30 -5.08 13.35
C ASP A 171 9.34 -6.10 12.72
N MET A 172 8.79 -6.96 13.54
CA MET A 172 7.88 -8.03 13.14
C MET A 172 6.40 -7.66 13.32
N THR A 173 6.09 -6.54 13.97
CA THR A 173 4.70 -6.17 14.25
C THR A 173 3.97 -5.76 12.97
N PRO A 174 2.85 -6.39 12.61
CA PRO A 174 2.06 -6.01 11.44
C PRO A 174 1.56 -4.56 11.52
N GLY A 175 1.55 -3.86 10.39
CA GLY A 175 1.14 -2.44 10.34
C GLY A 175 -0.28 -2.21 10.85
N TYR A 176 -1.22 -3.11 10.55
CA TYR A 176 -2.60 -3.02 11.03
C TYR A 176 -2.67 -3.11 12.56
N GLN A 177 -1.84 -3.96 13.19
CA GLN A 177 -1.83 -4.12 14.64
C GLN A 177 -1.38 -2.83 15.32
N LEU A 178 -0.28 -2.23 14.85
CA LEU A 178 0.17 -0.92 15.35
C LEU A 178 -0.91 0.15 15.22
N THR A 179 -1.67 0.13 14.12
CA THR A 179 -2.78 1.06 13.94
C THR A 179 -3.90 0.80 14.95
N LEU A 180 -4.32 -0.47 15.15
CA LEU A 180 -5.37 -0.81 16.10
C LEU A 180 -4.99 -0.47 17.55
N ASP A 181 -3.72 -0.67 17.92
CA ASP A 181 -3.21 -0.36 19.26
C ASP A 181 -3.25 1.16 19.57
N GLU A 182 -3.23 2.01 18.53
CA GLU A 182 -3.36 3.46 18.66
C GLU A 182 -4.82 3.97 18.67
N LEU A 183 -5.79 3.14 18.30
CA LEU A 183 -7.20 3.53 18.25
C LEU A 183 -7.87 3.30 19.60
N SER A 184 -8.62 4.29 20.06
CA SER A 184 -9.48 4.15 21.23
C SER A 184 -10.58 3.09 21.01
N PRO A 185 -11.17 2.51 22.08
CA PRO A 185 -12.21 1.48 21.94
C PRO A 185 -13.40 1.90 21.07
N GLY A 186 -13.77 3.18 21.09
CA GLY A 186 -14.87 3.73 20.26
C GLY A 186 -14.49 4.00 18.81
N ALA A 187 -13.19 3.93 18.46
CA ALA A 187 -12.65 4.16 17.13
C ALA A 187 -12.31 2.85 16.39
N GLN A 188 -12.46 1.69 17.04
CA GLN A 188 -12.15 0.40 16.44
C GLN A 188 -13.04 0.10 15.22
N PRO A 189 -12.55 -0.64 14.20
CA PRO A 189 -13.33 -1.02 13.03
C PRO A 189 -14.46 -1.99 13.42
N ASN A 190 -15.55 -1.99 12.63
CA ASN A 190 -16.63 -2.96 12.80
C ASN A 190 -16.17 -4.38 12.49
N HIS A 191 -15.32 -4.54 11.47
CA HIS A 191 -14.69 -5.82 11.14
C HIS A 191 -13.42 -5.63 10.33
N ILE A 192 -12.63 -6.71 10.19
CA ILE A 192 -11.34 -6.72 9.48
C ILE A 192 -11.36 -7.88 8.49
N LEU A 193 -11.05 -7.59 7.23
CA LEU A 193 -10.85 -8.60 6.19
C LEU A 193 -9.37 -8.83 5.97
N PHE A 194 -8.92 -10.06 6.14
CA PHE A 194 -7.55 -10.44 5.80
C PHE A 194 -7.49 -11.04 4.39
N THR A 195 -6.47 -10.65 3.63
CA THR A 195 -6.26 -11.13 2.26
C THR A 195 -4.79 -11.37 1.99
N ASP A 196 -4.45 -12.60 1.61
CA ASP A 196 -3.09 -12.95 1.20
C ASP A 196 -2.90 -12.66 -0.29
N TRP A 197 -1.76 -12.05 -0.63
CA TRP A 197 -1.36 -11.69 -1.99
C TRP A 197 0.16 -11.75 -2.13
N ALA A 198 0.70 -11.49 -3.31
CA ALA A 198 2.13 -11.47 -3.53
C ALA A 198 2.53 -10.23 -4.32
N PHE A 199 3.59 -9.55 -3.85
CA PHE A 199 4.26 -8.51 -4.62
C PHE A 199 5.38 -9.15 -5.43
N SER A 200 5.33 -9.02 -6.74
CA SER A 200 6.27 -9.69 -7.64
C SER A 200 7.01 -8.69 -8.52
N THR A 201 8.28 -8.94 -8.76
CA THR A 201 9.14 -8.16 -9.66
C THR A 201 9.91 -9.09 -10.57
N LEU A 202 9.92 -8.76 -11.86
CA LEU A 202 10.71 -9.45 -12.85
C LEU A 202 11.99 -8.68 -13.12
N PHE A 203 13.14 -9.33 -12.92
CA PHE A 203 14.45 -8.81 -13.25
C PHE A 203 14.98 -9.41 -14.54
N ALA A 204 15.67 -8.60 -15.32
CA ALA A 204 16.27 -9.08 -16.59
C ALA A 204 17.31 -10.19 -16.35
N THR A 205 18.11 -10.05 -15.28
CA THR A 205 19.15 -10.99 -14.88
C THR A 205 19.25 -11.13 -13.36
N PRO A 206 19.89 -12.20 -12.82
CA PRO A 206 20.18 -12.30 -11.39
C PRO A 206 21.04 -11.16 -10.86
N GLU A 207 21.95 -10.64 -11.66
CA GLU A 207 22.83 -9.51 -11.31
C GLU A 207 21.99 -8.22 -11.14
N ALA A 208 20.97 -8.01 -11.99
CA ALA A 208 20.05 -6.88 -11.84
C ALA A 208 19.24 -6.99 -10.53
N ALA A 209 18.83 -8.19 -10.15
CA ALA A 209 18.19 -8.44 -8.85
C ALA A 209 19.17 -8.15 -7.69
N LEU A 210 20.40 -8.65 -7.77
CA LEU A 210 21.42 -8.40 -6.76
C LEU A 210 21.68 -6.90 -6.59
N MET A 211 21.82 -6.16 -7.67
CA MET A 211 22.01 -4.69 -7.62
C MET A 211 20.83 -3.99 -6.94
N HIS A 212 19.59 -4.36 -7.29
CA HIS A 212 18.39 -3.81 -6.69
C HIS A 212 18.35 -4.03 -5.17
N PHE A 213 18.58 -5.27 -4.71
CA PHE A 213 18.54 -5.58 -3.30
C PHE A 213 19.68 -4.91 -2.52
N ARG A 214 20.88 -4.81 -3.09
CA ARG A 214 21.99 -4.06 -2.48
C ARG A 214 21.66 -2.57 -2.31
N GLU A 215 21.05 -1.95 -3.32
CA GLU A 215 20.59 -0.55 -3.22
C GLU A 215 19.59 -0.36 -2.07
N LYS A 216 18.64 -1.28 -1.91
CA LYS A 216 17.61 -1.20 -0.86
C LYS A 216 18.11 -1.55 0.53
N LEU A 217 19.07 -2.46 0.67
CA LEU A 217 19.66 -2.86 1.94
C LEU A 217 20.79 -1.91 2.42
N GLY A 218 21.37 -1.14 1.51
CA GLY A 218 22.52 -0.28 1.81
C GLY A 218 23.83 -1.05 1.94
N ALA A 219 24.73 -0.56 2.80
CA ALA A 219 26.04 -1.18 3.00
C ALA A 219 25.90 -2.56 3.67
N LEU A 220 26.34 -3.60 2.99
CA LEU A 220 26.41 -4.98 3.50
C LEU A 220 27.88 -5.34 3.75
N ASP A 221 28.16 -6.06 4.85
CA ASP A 221 29.44 -6.73 5.04
C ASP A 221 29.56 -7.98 4.15
N GLY A 222 30.74 -8.60 4.13
CA GLY A 222 30.99 -9.74 3.25
C GLY A 222 30.11 -10.96 3.56
N ALA A 223 29.72 -11.15 4.83
CA ALA A 223 28.88 -12.26 5.25
C ALA A 223 27.42 -12.06 4.79
N ALA A 224 26.89 -10.84 4.98
CA ALA A 224 25.55 -10.45 4.54
C ALA A 224 25.43 -10.45 3.01
N LEU A 225 26.46 -9.98 2.30
CA LEU A 225 26.51 -10.05 0.85
C LEU A 225 26.48 -11.49 0.34
N GLY A 226 27.32 -12.37 0.90
CA GLY A 226 27.33 -13.80 0.54
C GLY A 226 26.01 -14.51 0.88
N LEU A 227 25.33 -14.09 1.95
CA LEU A 227 23.99 -14.59 2.26
C LEU A 227 22.97 -14.16 1.19
N LEU A 228 22.99 -12.90 0.80
CA LEU A 228 22.11 -12.36 -0.26
C LEU A 228 22.34 -13.09 -1.59
N GLU A 229 23.58 -13.23 -2.03
CA GLU A 229 23.94 -13.90 -3.28
C GLU A 229 23.43 -15.33 -3.32
N ARG A 230 23.68 -16.14 -2.29
CA ARG A 230 23.17 -17.51 -2.18
C ARG A 230 21.64 -17.52 -2.19
N HIS A 231 20.99 -16.63 -1.42
CA HIS A 231 19.54 -16.56 -1.40
C HIS A 231 18.94 -16.29 -2.77
N LEU A 232 19.54 -15.35 -3.53
CA LEU A 232 19.07 -15.06 -4.90
C LEU A 232 19.25 -16.27 -5.83
N GLN A 233 20.39 -16.97 -5.74
CA GLN A 233 20.61 -18.20 -6.54
C GLN A 233 19.57 -19.28 -6.26
N ASP A 234 19.17 -19.44 -4.99
CA ASP A 234 18.26 -20.51 -4.56
C ASP A 234 16.77 -20.17 -4.78
N HIS A 235 16.40 -18.88 -4.77
CA HIS A 235 14.99 -18.47 -4.69
C HIS A 235 14.49 -17.61 -5.87
N LEU A 236 15.39 -17.05 -6.71
CA LEU A 236 14.94 -16.43 -7.95
C LEU A 236 14.41 -17.50 -8.89
N GLN A 237 13.22 -17.28 -9.41
CA GLN A 237 12.58 -18.21 -10.36
C GLN A 237 12.85 -17.80 -11.80
N ALA A 238 13.50 -18.65 -12.58
CA ALA A 238 13.66 -18.42 -14.00
C ALA A 238 12.31 -18.50 -14.73
N THR A 239 12.01 -17.51 -15.55
CA THR A 239 10.81 -17.43 -16.38
C THR A 239 11.18 -17.07 -17.83
N PRO A 240 10.29 -17.23 -18.81
CA PRO A 240 10.57 -16.79 -20.17
C PRO A 240 10.88 -15.28 -20.31
N GLY A 241 10.41 -14.46 -19.37
CA GLY A 241 10.60 -13.00 -19.38
C GLY A 241 11.76 -12.51 -18.52
N GLY A 242 12.45 -13.39 -17.79
CA GLY A 242 13.55 -13.03 -16.88
C GLY A 242 13.48 -13.79 -15.55
N TRP A 243 13.89 -13.12 -14.47
CA TRP A 243 14.05 -13.70 -13.13
C TRP A 243 13.05 -13.09 -12.16
N LEU A 244 12.13 -13.90 -11.66
CA LEU A 244 11.05 -13.47 -10.78
C LEU A 244 11.47 -13.56 -9.32
N ALA A 245 11.32 -12.44 -8.60
CA ALA A 245 11.28 -12.39 -7.15
C ALA A 245 9.85 -12.13 -6.68
N SER A 246 9.34 -12.92 -5.75
CA SER A 246 7.97 -12.79 -5.24
C SER A 246 7.95 -12.77 -3.73
N ALA A 247 7.49 -11.67 -3.13
CA ALA A 247 7.35 -11.48 -1.71
C ALA A 247 5.91 -11.78 -1.27
N PRO A 248 5.68 -12.75 -0.38
CA PRO A 248 4.36 -12.96 0.20
C PRO A 248 3.95 -11.74 1.01
N LYS A 249 2.68 -11.36 0.89
CA LYS A 249 2.07 -10.22 1.57
C LYS A 249 0.73 -10.64 2.15
N ARG A 250 0.34 -9.95 3.21
CA ARG A 250 -1.00 -10.00 3.76
C ARG A 250 -1.51 -8.58 3.95
N ALA A 251 -2.74 -8.33 3.56
CA ALA A 251 -3.45 -7.08 3.78
C ALA A 251 -4.52 -7.28 4.85
N ALA A 252 -4.73 -6.25 5.68
CA ALA A 252 -5.88 -6.11 6.55
C ALA A 252 -6.69 -4.89 6.07
N SER A 253 -7.91 -5.11 5.63
CA SER A 253 -8.86 -4.04 5.36
C SER A 253 -9.70 -3.82 6.60
N LEU A 254 -9.42 -2.74 7.32
CA LEU A 254 -10.20 -2.28 8.47
C LEU A 254 -11.45 -1.58 7.92
N ILE A 255 -12.64 -1.99 8.35
CA ILE A 255 -13.90 -1.49 7.79
C ILE A 255 -14.76 -0.90 8.91
N TRP A 256 -15.17 0.34 8.72
CA TRP A 256 -16.19 1.03 9.52
C TRP A 256 -17.43 1.24 8.67
N GLN A 257 -18.58 0.95 9.23
CA GLN A 257 -19.90 1.16 8.62
C GLN A 257 -20.70 2.10 9.51
N ALA A 258 -21.46 3.02 8.88
CA ALA A 258 -22.35 3.94 9.57
C ALA A 258 -23.62 3.23 10.04
#